data_9a7c601b06665a077b857e9e730adbb2
#
_entry.id   9a7c601b06665a077b857e9e730adbb2
#
_cell.length_a   1.000
_cell.length_b   1.000
_cell.length_c   1.000
_cell.angle_alpha   90.00
_cell.angle_beta   90.00
_cell.angle_gamma   90.00
#
_symmetry.space_group_name_H-M   'P 1'
#
loop_
_entity.id
_entity.type
_entity.pdbx_description
1 polymer ?
#
loop_
_entity_poly.entity_id
_entity_poly.type
_entity_poly.pdbx_seq_one_letter_code
_entity_poly.pdbx_strand_id
1 'polypeptide(L)'
;MPVKATKKGAAGSAICRSCAAPFGLFLVLTLFRFGSQLSLGFFHLSFFFFLGFLGSLYALQFHPEVLHTENGTKILHNFVYKVCGCAGTWKMDSFVEHSVNALREKIGNGKVLCALSGGVDSSVCAAMLAKAIGKQLTCVFVDHGLLRKNEREQVCEVFGEGGQFDINFVCVDARERFYSKLAGVTEPERKRKIIGEEFIRVFEDEAKKIGAVDFLAQGTIYPDVVESGLGGESATIKSHHNVGGLPDYVDFKEIVEPLRDLFKDEVRQAGRELGLPEYLVARQPFPGPGLAIRIIGDITQEKVAIVQDADAIWREEVDKLPAAQRPSQYFAALTNMRSVGVMGDERTYDYAIALRAVTTTDFMTAEVTLLPTETITTAANRIVNEVKHINRVLFDYTTKPPATIEFE
;
A
#
# COMPACT_ATOMS: atom_id res chain seq x y z
N MET A 1 -2.36 -18.52 -34.29
CA MET A 1 -3.67 -19.18 -34.51
C MET A 1 -4.72 -18.35 -33.81
N PRO A 2 -5.85 -18.01 -34.43
CA PRO A 2 -6.91 -17.33 -33.75
C PRO A 2 -7.60 -18.30 -32.79
N VAL A 3 -7.60 -17.98 -31.50
CA VAL A 3 -8.34 -18.74 -30.50
C VAL A 3 -9.81 -18.37 -30.67
N LYS A 4 -10.64 -19.34 -31.04
CA LYS A 4 -12.10 -19.13 -31.08
C LYS A 4 -12.63 -18.91 -29.68
N ALA A 5 -13.21 -17.74 -29.46
CA ALA A 5 -13.87 -17.41 -28.20
C ALA A 5 -15.17 -18.21 -28.03
N THR A 6 -15.28 -18.95 -26.94
CA THR A 6 -16.54 -19.53 -26.48
C THR A 6 -17.10 -18.67 -25.33
N LYS A 7 -18.39 -18.41 -25.38
CA LYS A 7 -19.10 -17.61 -24.38
C LYS A 7 -19.10 -18.32 -23.04
N LYS A 8 -18.35 -17.84 -22.04
CA LYS A 8 -18.66 -17.94 -20.59
C LYS A 8 -17.57 -17.25 -19.75
N GLY A 9 -17.97 -16.24 -19.00
CA GLY A 9 -17.48 -15.84 -17.69
C GLY A 9 -16.29 -14.87 -17.57
N ALA A 10 -16.59 -13.79 -16.94
CA ALA A 10 -15.79 -12.81 -16.19
C ALA A 10 -14.61 -12.11 -16.89
N ALA A 11 -14.78 -10.82 -17.10
CA ALA A 11 -13.82 -9.90 -17.68
C ALA A 11 -13.13 -9.06 -16.59
N GLY A 12 -11.80 -8.97 -16.65
CA GLY A 12 -11.03 -7.90 -16.02
C GLY A 12 -10.99 -6.69 -16.96
N SER A 13 -11.18 -5.49 -16.43
CA SER A 13 -11.16 -4.25 -17.19
C SER A 13 -9.73 -3.73 -17.36
N ALA A 14 -9.18 -3.79 -18.57
CA ALA A 14 -7.95 -3.07 -18.91
C ALA A 14 -8.32 -1.75 -19.60
N ILE A 15 -8.04 -0.61 -18.94
CA ILE A 15 -8.21 0.71 -19.54
C ILE A 15 -6.86 1.14 -20.13
N CYS A 16 -6.81 1.31 -21.45
CA CYS A 16 -5.66 1.89 -22.13
C CYS A 16 -5.71 3.42 -22.05
N ARG A 17 -4.76 4.05 -21.33
CA ARG A 17 -4.73 5.50 -21.06
C ARG A 17 -4.16 6.36 -22.20
N SER A 18 -3.48 5.78 -23.19
CA SER A 18 -2.76 6.55 -24.21
C SER A 18 -3.38 6.53 -25.59
N CYS A 19 -4.53 5.91 -25.79
CA CYS A 19 -5.18 5.87 -27.08
C CYS A 19 -6.11 7.07 -27.28
N ALA A 20 -5.56 8.23 -27.60
CA ALA A 20 -6.26 9.28 -28.31
C ALA A 20 -6.41 8.89 -29.80
N ALA A 21 -7.02 7.73 -30.08
CA ALA A 21 -7.48 7.38 -31.40
C ALA A 21 -8.98 7.69 -31.48
N PRO A 22 -9.48 8.25 -32.57
CA PRO A 22 -10.88 8.61 -32.68
C PRO A 22 -11.74 7.36 -32.68
N PHE A 23 -12.55 7.22 -31.62
CA PHE A 23 -13.70 6.34 -31.54
C PHE A 23 -13.48 4.83 -31.58
N GLY A 24 -13.01 4.26 -30.46
CA GLY A 24 -13.25 2.89 -30.11
C GLY A 24 -13.88 2.83 -28.70
N LEU A 25 -15.18 2.58 -28.64
CA LEU A 25 -15.88 2.37 -27.36
C LEU A 25 -15.58 0.97 -26.87
N PHE A 26 -14.75 0.87 -25.81
CA PHE A 26 -14.50 -0.43 -25.14
C PHE A 26 -15.67 -0.73 -24.19
N LEU A 27 -16.49 -1.72 -24.55
CA LEU A 27 -17.53 -2.23 -23.66
C LEU A 27 -17.06 -3.55 -23.05
N VAL A 28 -16.79 -3.53 -21.76
CA VAL A 28 -16.57 -4.75 -20.96
C VAL A 28 -17.92 -5.26 -20.49
N LEU A 29 -18.37 -6.36 -21.05
CA LEU A 29 -19.63 -7.03 -20.66
C LEU A 29 -19.32 -8.10 -19.61
N THR A 30 -19.68 -7.83 -18.37
CA THR A 30 -19.72 -8.83 -17.29
C THR A 30 -21.07 -9.53 -17.34
N LEU A 31 -21.09 -10.81 -17.71
CA LEU A 31 -22.31 -11.64 -17.67
C LEU A 31 -22.40 -12.34 -16.33
N PHE A 32 -23.31 -11.89 -15.46
CA PHE A 32 -23.69 -12.60 -14.25
C PHE A 32 -24.60 -13.77 -14.57
N ARG A 33 -24.29 -14.93 -14.02
CA ARG A 33 -25.11 -16.13 -14.12
C ARG A 33 -26.13 -16.12 -12.98
N PHE A 34 -27.40 -15.78 -13.29
CA PHE A 34 -28.52 -16.16 -12.46
C PHE A 34 -29.09 -17.49 -12.96
N GLY A 35 -29.46 -18.33 -12.00
CA GLY A 35 -29.89 -19.71 -12.24
C GLY A 35 -31.01 -19.87 -13.25
N SER A 36 -30.88 -20.94 -13.98
CA SER A 36 -31.90 -21.68 -14.78
C SER A 36 -33.16 -20.93 -15.18
N GLN A 37 -33.13 -20.28 -16.33
CA GLN A 37 -34.05 -20.38 -17.45
C GLN A 37 -33.70 -19.39 -18.54
N LEU A 38 -33.43 -19.90 -19.74
CA LEU A 38 -33.23 -19.08 -20.93
C LEU A 38 -34.55 -18.49 -21.37
N SER A 39 -34.64 -17.15 -21.37
CA SER A 39 -35.47 -16.44 -22.33
C SER A 39 -34.58 -15.41 -23.05
N LEU A 40 -34.09 -15.79 -24.18
CA LEU A 40 -33.37 -14.89 -25.11
C LEU A 40 -34.39 -14.06 -25.87
N GLY A 41 -34.70 -12.87 -25.34
CA GLY A 41 -35.48 -11.89 -26.07
C GLY A 41 -34.71 -11.24 -27.20
N PHE A 42 -35.36 -10.91 -28.29
CA PHE A 42 -34.89 -10.28 -29.54
C PHE A 42 -34.03 -9.03 -29.39
N PHE A 43 -33.96 -8.45 -28.21
CA PHE A 43 -33.16 -7.25 -27.92
C PHE A 43 -31.63 -7.47 -27.96
N HIS A 44 -31.16 -8.70 -27.72
CA HIS A 44 -29.71 -9.00 -27.69
C HIS A 44 -29.09 -9.08 -29.10
N LEU A 45 -29.87 -9.50 -30.08
CA LEU A 45 -29.36 -9.66 -31.47
C LEU A 45 -29.12 -8.29 -32.14
N SER A 46 -29.99 -7.32 -31.89
CA SER A 46 -29.86 -5.96 -32.46
C SER A 46 -28.69 -5.19 -31.88
N PHE A 47 -28.37 -5.38 -30.60
CA PHE A 47 -27.24 -4.74 -29.95
C PHE A 47 -25.88 -5.29 -30.42
N PHE A 48 -25.80 -6.61 -30.65
CA PHE A 48 -24.60 -7.24 -31.23
C PHE A 48 -24.38 -6.84 -32.70
N PHE A 49 -25.46 -6.64 -33.45
CA PHE A 49 -25.36 -6.20 -34.85
C PHE A 49 -24.86 -4.73 -34.94
N PHE A 50 -25.26 -3.89 -34.00
CA PHE A 50 -24.81 -2.47 -33.94
C PHE A 50 -23.34 -2.35 -33.52
N LEU A 51 -22.85 -3.22 -32.60
CA LEU A 51 -21.45 -3.24 -32.17
C LEU A 51 -20.52 -3.86 -33.21
N GLY A 52 -21.00 -4.78 -34.07
CA GLY A 52 -20.22 -5.30 -35.19
C GLY A 52 -19.85 -4.27 -36.25
N PHE A 53 -20.53 -3.10 -36.27
CA PHE A 53 -20.23 -1.98 -37.14
C PHE A 53 -19.14 -1.05 -36.57
N LEU A 54 -18.80 -1.17 -35.26
CA LEU A 54 -17.91 -0.25 -34.54
C LEU A 54 -16.50 -0.79 -34.30
N GLY A 55 -16.18 -2.01 -34.73
CA GLY A 55 -14.83 -2.58 -34.59
C GLY A 55 -14.82 -4.07 -34.22
N SER A 56 -13.63 -4.64 -34.10
CA SER A 56 -13.44 -6.02 -33.69
C SER A 56 -13.56 -6.17 -32.18
N LEU A 57 -14.40 -7.10 -31.71
CA LEU A 57 -14.54 -7.45 -30.29
C LEU A 57 -13.67 -8.66 -29.97
N TYR A 58 -12.87 -8.55 -28.92
CA TYR A 58 -12.04 -9.64 -28.40
C TYR A 58 -12.50 -9.96 -26.98
N ALA A 59 -12.65 -11.25 -26.66
CA ALA A 59 -13.04 -11.70 -25.36
C ALA A 59 -12.19 -12.90 -24.91
N LEU A 60 -11.85 -12.93 -23.63
CA LEU A 60 -11.14 -14.03 -22.97
C LEU A 60 -11.98 -14.57 -21.82
N GLN A 61 -11.87 -15.88 -21.56
CA GLN A 61 -12.58 -16.55 -20.46
C GLN A 61 -11.63 -16.93 -19.31
N PHE A 62 -10.43 -16.44 -19.32
CA PHE A 62 -9.40 -16.67 -18.31
C PHE A 62 -8.69 -15.35 -18.03
N HIS A 63 -7.86 -15.33 -17.00
CA HIS A 63 -7.10 -14.19 -16.54
C HIS A 63 -5.70 -14.17 -17.18
N PRO A 64 -5.45 -13.40 -18.26
CA PRO A 64 -4.12 -13.35 -18.88
C PRO A 64 -3.09 -12.61 -18.02
N GLU A 65 -3.54 -11.83 -17.06
CA GLU A 65 -2.70 -11.03 -16.13
C GLU A 65 -2.07 -11.85 -15.01
N VAL A 66 -2.61 -13.04 -14.69
CA VAL A 66 -2.10 -13.85 -13.59
C VAL A 66 -0.88 -14.68 -14.01
N LEU A 67 0.05 -14.89 -13.08
CA LEU A 67 1.31 -15.59 -13.32
C LEU A 67 1.14 -17.05 -13.79
N HIS A 68 0.04 -17.71 -13.42
CA HIS A 68 -0.26 -19.09 -13.82
C HIS A 68 -0.78 -19.22 -15.24
N THR A 69 -1.12 -18.11 -15.91
CA THR A 69 -1.57 -18.16 -17.29
C THR A 69 -0.38 -18.22 -18.24
N GLU A 70 -0.22 -19.38 -18.89
CA GLU A 70 0.81 -19.58 -19.90
C GLU A 70 0.66 -18.57 -21.04
N ASN A 71 1.74 -17.85 -21.35
CA ASN A 71 1.77 -16.79 -22.36
C ASN A 71 0.84 -15.58 -22.08
N GLY A 72 0.33 -15.39 -20.86
CA GLY A 72 -0.58 -14.30 -20.51
C GLY A 72 -0.05 -12.92 -20.89
N THR A 73 1.19 -12.60 -20.52
CA THR A 73 1.89 -11.35 -20.87
C THR A 73 1.97 -11.14 -22.39
N LYS A 74 2.22 -12.22 -23.18
CA LYS A 74 2.27 -12.14 -24.64
C LYS A 74 0.90 -11.86 -25.25
N ILE A 75 -0.16 -12.39 -24.66
CA ILE A 75 -1.54 -12.12 -25.08
C ILE A 75 -1.86 -10.64 -24.86
N LEU A 76 -1.57 -10.13 -23.66
CA LEU A 76 -1.76 -8.70 -23.31
C LEU A 76 -0.93 -7.79 -24.21
N HIS A 77 0.34 -8.10 -24.42
CA HIS A 77 1.23 -7.36 -25.32
C HIS A 77 0.66 -7.31 -26.76
N ASN A 78 0.23 -8.43 -27.30
CA ASN A 78 -0.34 -8.47 -28.63
C ASN A 78 -1.65 -7.67 -28.73
N PHE A 79 -2.48 -7.73 -27.71
CA PHE A 79 -3.70 -6.95 -27.65
C PHE A 79 -3.41 -5.44 -27.62
N VAL A 80 -2.58 -5.00 -26.69
CA VAL A 80 -2.25 -3.57 -26.52
C VAL A 80 -1.55 -3.00 -27.75
N TYR A 81 -0.51 -3.67 -28.25
CA TYR A 81 0.33 -3.09 -29.30
C TYR A 81 -0.13 -3.42 -30.72
N LYS A 82 -0.67 -4.63 -30.96
CA LYS A 82 -1.05 -5.04 -32.33
C LYS A 82 -2.52 -4.83 -32.64
N VAL A 83 -3.39 -4.99 -31.62
CA VAL A 83 -4.84 -4.80 -31.82
C VAL A 83 -5.23 -3.35 -31.54
N CYS A 84 -4.82 -2.80 -30.38
CA CYS A 84 -5.14 -1.42 -30.03
C CYS A 84 -4.20 -0.39 -30.68
N GLY A 85 -3.06 -0.80 -31.21
CA GLY A 85 -2.10 0.09 -31.87
C GLY A 85 -1.44 1.11 -30.93
N CYS A 86 -1.35 0.80 -29.63
CA CYS A 86 -0.74 1.69 -28.65
C CYS A 86 0.75 1.85 -28.94
N ALA A 87 1.25 3.10 -28.93
CA ALA A 87 2.63 3.41 -29.30
C ALA A 87 3.66 3.09 -28.20
N GLY A 88 3.24 2.82 -26.98
CA GLY A 88 4.14 2.55 -25.85
C GLY A 88 5.04 3.73 -25.47
N THR A 89 4.54 4.95 -25.63
CA THR A 89 5.30 6.21 -25.38
C THR A 89 5.33 6.64 -23.91
N TRP A 90 4.66 5.91 -23.03
CA TRP A 90 4.67 6.20 -21.60
C TRP A 90 6.06 6.01 -21.01
N LYS A 91 6.62 7.06 -20.42
CA LYS A 91 7.91 7.04 -19.71
C LYS A 91 7.79 7.78 -18.39
N MET A 92 8.40 7.26 -17.34
CA MET A 92 8.25 7.78 -15.99
C MET A 92 8.94 9.14 -15.80
N ASP A 93 10.13 9.34 -16.37
CA ASP A 93 10.85 10.62 -16.35
C ASP A 93 9.98 11.77 -16.90
N SER A 94 9.39 11.55 -18.07
CA SER A 94 8.49 12.51 -18.71
C SER A 94 7.20 12.72 -17.92
N PHE A 95 6.68 11.67 -17.27
CA PHE A 95 5.53 11.79 -16.38
C PHE A 95 5.84 12.67 -15.16
N VAL A 96 6.96 12.44 -14.47
CA VAL A 96 7.37 13.22 -13.30
C VAL A 96 7.54 14.68 -13.66
N GLU A 97 8.23 14.99 -14.75
CA GLU A 97 8.42 16.36 -15.21
C GLU A 97 7.09 17.05 -15.56
N HIS A 98 6.23 16.37 -16.32
CA HIS A 98 4.91 16.89 -16.68
C HIS A 98 4.05 17.13 -15.44
N SER A 99 3.99 16.17 -14.51
CA SER A 99 3.21 16.27 -13.27
C SER A 99 3.70 17.40 -12.37
N VAL A 100 5.02 17.57 -12.22
CA VAL A 100 5.61 18.68 -11.46
C VAL A 100 5.20 20.03 -12.06
N ASN A 101 5.22 20.19 -13.38
CA ASN A 101 4.83 21.43 -14.02
C ASN A 101 3.31 21.69 -13.88
N ALA A 102 2.48 20.68 -14.07
CA ALA A 102 1.03 20.79 -13.89
C ALA A 102 0.65 21.15 -12.43
N LEU A 103 1.34 20.55 -11.45
CA LEU A 103 1.17 20.88 -10.03
C LEU A 103 1.56 22.34 -9.74
N ARG A 104 2.67 22.81 -10.32
CA ARG A 104 3.13 24.19 -10.16
C ARG A 104 2.12 25.19 -10.72
N GLU A 105 1.56 24.92 -11.89
CA GLU A 105 0.51 25.74 -12.49
C GLU A 105 -0.78 25.72 -11.67
N LYS A 106 -1.22 24.53 -11.23
CA LYS A 106 -2.46 24.36 -10.46
C LYS A 106 -2.40 25.06 -9.11
N ILE A 107 -1.29 24.92 -8.38
CA ILE A 107 -1.13 25.43 -7.02
C ILE A 107 -0.78 26.93 -7.04
N GLY A 108 0.00 27.39 -8.02
CA GLY A 108 0.44 28.77 -8.11
C GLY A 108 1.16 29.22 -6.83
N ASN A 109 0.64 30.25 -6.16
CA ASN A 109 1.17 30.76 -4.89
C ASN A 109 0.48 30.16 -3.65
N GLY A 110 -0.36 29.14 -3.82
CA GLY A 110 -1.12 28.52 -2.74
C GLY A 110 -0.24 27.69 -1.81
N LYS A 111 -0.71 27.50 -0.58
CA LYS A 111 -0.08 26.65 0.43
C LYS A 111 -0.69 25.25 0.42
N VAL A 112 0.14 24.24 0.51
CA VAL A 112 -0.26 22.83 0.49
C VAL A 112 0.09 22.18 1.82
N LEU A 113 -0.87 21.47 2.41
CA LEU A 113 -0.68 20.60 3.57
C LEU A 113 -0.67 19.15 3.12
N CYS A 114 0.30 18.37 3.58
CA CYS A 114 0.44 16.95 3.26
C CYS A 114 0.60 16.13 4.53
N ALA A 115 -0.23 15.10 4.72
CA ALA A 115 -0.03 14.09 5.75
C ALA A 115 1.01 13.08 5.26
N LEU A 116 2.16 13.04 5.92
CA LEU A 116 3.25 12.13 5.61
C LEU A 116 3.20 10.94 6.58
N SER A 117 2.77 9.78 6.10
CA SER A 117 2.66 8.56 6.92
C SER A 117 3.97 7.76 7.02
N GLY A 118 5.01 8.15 6.27
CA GLY A 118 6.23 7.36 6.12
C GLY A 118 6.11 6.19 5.14
N GLY A 119 4.93 5.94 4.58
CA GLY A 119 4.72 4.97 3.50
C GLY A 119 5.28 5.46 2.16
N VAL A 120 5.44 4.54 1.20
CA VAL A 120 5.98 4.85 -0.15
C VAL A 120 5.16 5.94 -0.83
N ASP A 121 3.83 5.80 -0.84
CA ASP A 121 2.94 6.69 -1.60
C ASP A 121 2.95 8.12 -1.06
N SER A 122 2.83 8.28 0.26
CA SER A 122 2.91 9.60 0.90
C SER A 122 4.28 10.25 0.73
N SER A 123 5.36 9.46 0.75
CA SER A 123 6.72 9.96 0.53
C SER A 123 6.95 10.42 -0.91
N VAL A 124 6.47 9.67 -1.90
CA VAL A 124 6.56 10.05 -3.32
C VAL A 124 5.68 11.27 -3.62
N CYS A 125 4.47 11.33 -3.04
CA CYS A 125 3.59 12.49 -3.11
C CYS A 125 4.29 13.75 -2.57
N ALA A 126 4.87 13.66 -1.38
CA ALA A 126 5.60 14.77 -0.76
C ALA A 126 6.82 15.19 -1.59
N ALA A 127 7.61 14.25 -2.11
CA ALA A 127 8.77 14.54 -2.95
C ALA A 127 8.38 15.22 -4.27
N MET A 128 7.30 14.79 -4.91
CA MET A 128 6.79 15.41 -6.14
C MET A 128 6.31 16.83 -5.90
N LEU A 129 5.57 17.06 -4.82
CA LEU A 129 5.15 18.40 -4.41
C LEU A 129 6.33 19.28 -3.99
N ALA A 130 7.30 18.74 -3.26
CA ALA A 130 8.52 19.46 -2.89
C ALA A 130 9.27 20.00 -4.12
N LYS A 131 9.39 19.17 -5.18
CA LYS A 131 9.99 19.57 -6.45
C LYS A 131 9.15 20.62 -7.21
N ALA A 132 7.83 20.59 -7.05
CA ALA A 132 6.93 21.55 -7.71
C ALA A 132 6.91 22.92 -7.01
N ILE A 133 6.77 22.97 -5.69
CA ILE A 133 6.39 24.16 -4.94
C ILE A 133 7.29 24.48 -3.73
N GLY A 134 8.28 23.63 -3.38
CA GLY A 134 9.24 23.88 -2.31
C GLY A 134 8.57 24.25 -0.98
N LYS A 135 8.94 25.40 -0.40
CA LYS A 135 8.47 25.92 0.90
C LYS A 135 6.97 26.24 0.99
N GLN A 136 6.22 26.20 -0.11
CA GLN A 136 4.76 26.29 -0.05
C GLN A 136 4.14 24.98 0.49
N LEU A 137 4.91 23.86 0.49
CA LEU A 137 4.53 22.58 1.05
C LEU A 137 4.85 22.51 2.55
N THR A 138 3.87 22.14 3.35
CA THR A 138 4.05 21.73 4.74
C THR A 138 3.67 20.27 4.87
N CYS A 139 4.62 19.44 5.29
CA CYS A 139 4.42 18.02 5.58
C CYS A 139 4.31 17.81 7.08
N VAL A 140 3.26 17.13 7.53
CA VAL A 140 3.09 16.72 8.93
C VAL A 140 3.29 15.22 9.02
N PHE A 141 4.32 14.80 9.75
CA PHE A 141 4.60 13.42 10.08
C PHE A 141 4.27 13.14 11.54
N VAL A 142 3.45 12.13 11.80
CA VAL A 142 3.01 11.76 13.15
C VAL A 142 3.73 10.49 13.60
N ASP A 143 4.60 10.63 14.61
CA ASP A 143 5.13 9.48 15.33
C ASP A 143 4.11 9.04 16.39
N HIS A 144 3.37 8.01 16.05
CA HIS A 144 2.37 7.39 16.94
C HIS A 144 2.95 6.26 17.82
N GLY A 145 4.27 6.05 17.77
CA GLY A 145 4.94 5.02 18.57
C GLY A 145 4.78 3.58 18.07
N LEU A 146 4.04 3.35 16.98
CA LEU A 146 3.79 2.02 16.42
C LEU A 146 4.52 1.82 15.07
N LEU A 147 5.51 2.65 14.81
CA LEU A 147 6.38 2.57 13.63
C LEU A 147 7.39 1.44 13.77
N ARG A 148 7.98 1.00 12.65
CA ARG A 148 9.14 0.11 12.66
C ARG A 148 10.35 0.79 13.32
N LYS A 149 11.29 -0.01 13.76
CA LYS A 149 12.57 0.49 14.30
C LYS A 149 13.24 1.44 13.31
N ASN A 150 13.67 2.62 13.78
CA ASN A 150 14.34 3.67 13.02
C ASN A 150 13.52 4.30 11.87
N GLU A 151 12.22 4.00 11.76
CA GLU A 151 11.41 4.54 10.66
C GLU A 151 11.18 6.05 10.79
N ARG A 152 10.99 6.54 12.02
CA ARG A 152 10.91 7.98 12.30
C ARG A 152 12.18 8.71 11.87
N GLU A 153 13.33 8.19 12.27
CA GLU A 153 14.65 8.76 11.96
C GLU A 153 14.87 8.82 10.44
N GLN A 154 14.55 7.74 9.73
CA GLN A 154 14.65 7.67 8.27
C GLN A 154 13.79 8.71 7.55
N VAL A 155 12.56 8.95 8.03
CA VAL A 155 11.68 9.97 7.44
C VAL A 155 12.19 11.36 7.75
N CYS A 156 12.64 11.61 8.99
CA CYS A 156 13.21 12.89 9.40
C CYS A 156 14.53 13.22 8.66
N GLU A 157 15.35 12.21 8.35
CA GLU A 157 16.58 12.39 7.56
C GLU A 157 16.29 12.89 6.13
N VAL A 158 15.22 12.39 5.52
CA VAL A 158 14.88 12.74 4.13
C VAL A 158 14.12 14.07 4.04
N PHE A 159 13.15 14.30 4.93
CA PHE A 159 12.21 15.42 4.83
C PHE A 159 12.41 16.49 5.90
N GLY A 160 13.20 16.22 6.94
CA GLY A 160 13.45 17.14 8.05
C GLY A 160 14.41 18.27 7.71
N GLU A 161 14.78 19.05 8.72
CA GLU A 161 15.70 20.16 8.57
C GLU A 161 17.09 19.68 8.12
N GLY A 162 17.60 20.27 7.04
CA GLY A 162 18.85 19.83 6.41
C GLY A 162 18.73 18.53 5.59
N GLY A 163 17.52 17.98 5.45
CA GLY A 163 17.25 16.82 4.62
C GLY A 163 17.30 17.11 3.13
N GLN A 164 16.85 16.13 2.35
CA GLN A 164 16.96 16.17 0.89
C GLN A 164 16.04 17.21 0.24
N PHE A 165 14.91 17.53 0.87
CA PHE A 165 13.88 18.41 0.30
C PHE A 165 13.71 19.70 1.11
N ASP A 166 13.72 20.84 0.43
CA ASP A 166 13.53 22.17 1.04
C ASP A 166 12.02 22.46 1.19
N ILE A 167 11.41 21.91 2.25
CA ILE A 167 9.99 22.04 2.59
C ILE A 167 9.82 22.49 4.04
N ASN A 168 8.59 22.78 4.45
CA ASN A 168 8.25 22.87 5.87
C ASN A 168 7.89 21.47 6.38
N PHE A 169 8.64 20.99 7.36
CA PHE A 169 8.43 19.67 7.93
C PHE A 169 8.13 19.76 9.42
N VAL A 170 7.01 19.14 9.83
CA VAL A 170 6.57 19.06 11.22
C VAL A 170 6.54 17.60 11.64
N CYS A 171 7.42 17.22 12.57
CA CYS A 171 7.43 15.89 13.17
C CYS A 171 6.75 15.96 14.54
N VAL A 172 5.59 15.34 14.66
CA VAL A 172 4.78 15.34 15.88
C VAL A 172 5.06 14.08 16.69
N ASP A 173 5.56 14.22 17.90
CA ASP A 173 5.63 13.11 18.86
C ASP A 173 4.27 12.94 19.55
N ALA A 174 3.53 11.95 19.10
CA ALA A 174 2.21 11.62 19.65
C ALA A 174 2.19 10.26 20.38
N ARG A 175 3.36 9.65 20.64
CA ARG A 175 3.48 8.29 21.18
C ARG A 175 2.65 8.09 22.46
N GLU A 176 2.79 8.97 23.43
CA GLU A 176 2.06 8.87 24.70
C GLU A 176 0.55 8.97 24.50
N ARG A 177 0.11 9.82 23.55
CA ARG A 177 -1.30 10.01 23.22
C ARG A 177 -1.92 8.72 22.65
N PHE A 178 -1.21 8.02 21.75
CA PHE A 178 -1.67 6.75 21.20
C PHE A 178 -1.63 5.62 22.23
N TYR A 179 -0.54 5.49 23.00
CA TYR A 179 -0.45 4.47 24.03
C TYR A 179 -1.53 4.60 25.10
N SER A 180 -1.84 5.81 25.53
CA SER A 180 -2.91 6.06 26.51
C SER A 180 -4.29 5.64 26.00
N LYS A 181 -4.57 5.86 24.70
CA LYS A 181 -5.84 5.45 24.06
C LYS A 181 -5.94 3.94 23.81
N LEU A 182 -4.81 3.28 23.60
CA LEU A 182 -4.73 1.85 23.33
C LEU A 182 -4.58 1.01 24.60
N ALA A 183 -4.42 1.62 25.76
CA ALA A 183 -4.25 0.92 27.02
C ALA A 183 -5.43 -0.03 27.30
N GLY A 184 -5.14 -1.34 27.45
CA GLY A 184 -6.13 -2.39 27.70
C GLY A 184 -7.03 -2.74 26.51
N VAL A 185 -6.76 -2.21 25.31
CA VAL A 185 -7.50 -2.54 24.10
C VAL A 185 -6.88 -3.77 23.45
N THR A 186 -7.64 -4.86 23.36
CA THR A 186 -7.19 -6.16 22.84
C THR A 186 -7.88 -6.58 21.54
N GLU A 187 -9.00 -5.96 21.22
CA GLU A 187 -9.80 -6.31 20.03
C GLU A 187 -9.23 -5.60 18.78
N PRO A 188 -8.90 -6.34 17.69
CA PRO A 188 -8.19 -5.82 16.52
C PRO A 188 -8.88 -4.64 15.83
N GLU A 189 -10.18 -4.74 15.58
CA GLU A 189 -10.93 -3.67 14.89
C GLU A 189 -11.02 -2.41 15.75
N ARG A 190 -11.09 -2.56 17.07
CA ARG A 190 -11.07 -1.42 17.99
C ARG A 190 -9.71 -0.73 17.99
N LYS A 191 -8.59 -1.51 17.93
CA LYS A 191 -7.24 -0.94 17.77
C LYS A 191 -7.17 -0.09 16.49
N ARG A 192 -7.59 -0.66 15.35
CA ARG A 192 -7.60 0.02 14.04
C ARG A 192 -8.39 1.33 14.08
N LYS A 193 -9.59 1.29 14.65
CA LYS A 193 -10.46 2.45 14.78
C LYS A 193 -9.84 3.55 15.63
N ILE A 194 -9.33 3.21 16.81
CA ILE A 194 -8.69 4.18 17.73
C ILE A 194 -7.48 4.83 17.04
N ILE A 195 -6.63 4.04 16.38
CA ILE A 195 -5.42 4.55 15.72
C ILE A 195 -5.81 5.49 14.58
N GLY A 196 -6.77 5.10 13.74
CA GLY A 196 -7.25 5.94 12.64
C GLY A 196 -7.85 7.26 13.12
N GLU A 197 -8.77 7.21 14.10
CA GLU A 197 -9.40 8.40 14.67
C GLU A 197 -8.38 9.33 15.34
N GLU A 198 -7.43 8.77 16.07
CA GLU A 198 -6.45 9.57 16.80
C GLU A 198 -5.43 10.22 15.86
N PHE A 199 -5.06 9.52 14.76
CA PHE A 199 -4.21 10.08 13.72
C PHE A 199 -4.85 11.33 13.09
N ILE A 200 -6.15 11.27 12.77
CA ILE A 200 -6.89 12.40 12.22
C ILE A 200 -6.88 13.58 13.21
N ARG A 201 -7.16 13.33 14.49
CA ARG A 201 -7.18 14.38 15.52
C ARG A 201 -5.82 15.05 15.71
N VAL A 202 -4.73 14.27 15.71
CA VAL A 202 -3.37 14.83 15.79
C VAL A 202 -3.09 15.70 14.56
N PHE A 203 -3.47 15.22 13.38
CA PHE A 203 -3.29 15.97 12.15
C PHE A 203 -4.10 17.27 12.12
N GLU A 204 -5.35 17.24 12.58
CA GLU A 204 -6.21 18.43 12.74
C GLU A 204 -5.63 19.45 13.71
N ASP A 205 -5.11 18.97 14.85
CA ASP A 205 -4.51 19.85 15.87
C ASP A 205 -3.27 20.57 15.31
N GLU A 206 -2.46 19.87 14.49
CA GLU A 206 -1.31 20.49 13.82
C GLU A 206 -1.73 21.42 12.67
N ALA A 207 -2.73 21.03 11.89
CA ALA A 207 -3.28 21.86 10.82
C ALA A 207 -3.78 23.22 11.35
N LYS A 208 -4.44 23.22 12.52
CA LYS A 208 -4.88 24.45 13.18
C LYS A 208 -3.71 25.37 13.58
N LYS A 209 -2.56 24.80 13.99
CA LYS A 209 -1.35 25.59 14.33
C LYS A 209 -0.68 26.17 13.07
N ILE A 210 -0.70 25.42 11.96
CA ILE A 210 -0.17 25.85 10.67
C ILE A 210 -0.99 26.99 10.08
N GLY A 211 -2.30 27.00 10.35
CA GLY A 211 -3.22 28.02 9.89
C GLY A 211 -3.78 27.74 8.50
N ALA A 212 -4.22 28.79 7.80
CA ALA A 212 -4.89 28.65 6.51
C ALA A 212 -4.00 28.01 5.45
N VAL A 213 -4.51 26.96 4.83
CA VAL A 213 -3.92 26.27 3.69
C VAL A 213 -4.91 26.25 2.53
N ASP A 214 -4.41 26.29 1.31
CA ASP A 214 -5.26 26.32 0.12
C ASP A 214 -5.59 24.93 -0.39
N PHE A 215 -4.68 23.96 -0.20
CA PHE A 215 -4.80 22.61 -0.73
C PHE A 215 -4.40 21.56 0.31
N LEU A 216 -5.12 20.43 0.29
CA LEU A 216 -4.73 19.21 1.00
C LEU A 216 -4.16 18.21 -0.02
N ALA A 217 -2.97 17.66 0.25
CA ALA A 217 -2.36 16.65 -0.60
C ALA A 217 -2.63 15.24 -0.08
N GLN A 218 -3.03 14.35 -0.99
CA GLN A 218 -3.24 12.93 -0.73
C GLN A 218 -2.39 12.05 -1.66
N GLY A 219 -1.82 10.98 -1.12
CA GLY A 219 -1.06 9.99 -1.87
C GLY A 219 -1.95 8.91 -2.50
N THR A 220 -3.15 9.23 -2.94
CA THR A 220 -4.07 8.33 -3.64
C THR A 220 -3.42 7.80 -4.91
N ILE A 221 -3.49 6.50 -5.14
CA ILE A 221 -2.98 5.82 -6.34
C ILE A 221 -4.12 5.24 -7.16
N TYR A 222 -3.85 4.84 -8.41
CA TYR A 222 -4.90 4.38 -9.32
C TYR A 222 -5.74 3.19 -8.82
N PRO A 223 -5.17 2.15 -8.17
CA PRO A 223 -5.97 1.10 -7.55
C PRO A 223 -7.01 1.61 -6.55
N ASP A 224 -6.66 2.60 -5.71
CA ASP A 224 -7.58 3.20 -4.74
C ASP A 224 -8.77 3.88 -5.44
N VAL A 225 -8.52 4.53 -6.58
CA VAL A 225 -9.56 5.18 -7.40
C VAL A 225 -10.52 4.15 -7.99
N VAL A 226 -9.98 3.03 -8.51
CA VAL A 226 -10.81 1.95 -9.09
C VAL A 226 -11.64 1.27 -8.02
N GLU A 227 -11.05 1.00 -6.87
CA GLU A 227 -11.72 0.35 -5.75
C GLU A 227 -12.81 1.20 -5.11
N SER A 228 -12.63 2.53 -5.04
CA SER A 228 -13.64 3.44 -4.48
C SER A 228 -14.82 3.70 -5.43
N GLY A 229 -14.79 3.15 -6.65
CA GLY A 229 -15.79 3.39 -7.68
C GLY A 229 -15.71 4.81 -8.25
N LEU A 230 -15.76 4.95 -9.58
CA LEU A 230 -15.73 6.23 -10.30
C LEU A 230 -16.86 7.17 -9.83
N GLY A 231 -16.68 7.87 -8.71
CA GLY A 231 -17.56 8.99 -8.31
C GLY A 231 -18.97 8.64 -7.83
N GLY A 232 -19.25 7.40 -7.41
CA GLY A 232 -20.52 7.01 -6.81
C GLY A 232 -20.53 7.03 -5.29
N GLU A 233 -21.69 6.96 -4.66
CA GLU A 233 -21.94 6.93 -3.20
C GLU A 233 -21.12 5.90 -2.39
N SER A 234 -20.37 5.00 -3.05
CA SER A 234 -19.40 4.08 -2.44
C SER A 234 -18.16 4.75 -1.83
N ALA A 235 -17.87 6.00 -2.15
CA ALA A 235 -16.74 6.75 -1.56
C ALA A 235 -16.86 6.86 -0.03
N THR A 236 -18.07 6.70 0.52
CA THR A 236 -18.33 6.78 1.96
C THR A 236 -18.01 5.49 2.71
N ILE A 237 -17.88 4.34 2.04
CA ILE A 237 -17.74 3.03 2.70
C ILE A 237 -16.28 2.60 2.86
N LYS A 238 -15.33 3.16 2.09
CA LYS A 238 -13.89 2.82 2.16
C LYS A 238 -13.02 3.85 2.88
N SER A 239 -13.58 4.53 3.87
CA SER A 239 -12.87 5.44 4.77
C SER A 239 -11.76 4.78 5.63
N HIS A 240 -11.47 3.49 5.42
CA HIS A 240 -10.53 2.76 6.28
C HIS A 240 -9.11 2.60 5.74
N HIS A 241 -8.85 2.94 4.47
CA HIS A 241 -7.51 2.88 3.87
C HIS A 241 -6.92 4.25 3.49
N ASN A 242 -7.75 5.23 3.22
CA ASN A 242 -7.36 6.65 3.22
C ASN A 242 -7.90 7.27 4.49
N VAL A 243 -7.05 7.98 5.23
CA VAL A 243 -7.32 8.76 6.43
C VAL A 243 -8.82 9.06 6.56
N GLY A 244 -9.51 8.24 7.33
CA GLY A 244 -10.98 8.23 7.37
C GLY A 244 -11.53 9.53 7.91
N GLY A 245 -12.17 10.29 7.06
CA GLY A 245 -12.70 11.60 7.35
C GLY A 245 -11.71 12.72 7.01
N LEU A 246 -12.10 13.57 6.09
CA LEU A 246 -11.43 14.87 5.90
C LEU A 246 -11.61 15.65 7.20
N PRO A 247 -10.59 16.41 7.64
CA PRO A 247 -10.72 17.26 8.82
C PRO A 247 -11.89 18.23 8.65
N ASP A 248 -12.90 18.14 9.47
CA ASP A 248 -14.09 19.02 9.43
C ASP A 248 -13.75 20.50 9.65
N TYR A 249 -12.51 20.81 10.03
CA TYR A 249 -12.05 22.13 10.43
C TYR A 249 -10.96 22.74 9.54
N VAL A 250 -10.48 22.05 8.52
CA VAL A 250 -9.51 22.61 7.57
C VAL A 250 -10.26 23.07 6.33
N ASP A 251 -10.43 24.39 6.24
CA ASP A 251 -11.02 25.03 5.05
C ASP A 251 -9.95 25.08 3.96
N PHE A 252 -10.00 24.14 3.01
CA PHE A 252 -9.12 24.08 1.83
C PHE A 252 -9.97 24.11 0.55
N LYS A 253 -9.41 24.67 -0.50
CA LYS A 253 -10.11 24.85 -1.78
C LYS A 253 -10.30 23.54 -2.53
N GLU A 254 -9.27 22.68 -2.51
CA GLU A 254 -9.25 21.46 -3.31
C GLU A 254 -8.23 20.44 -2.76
N ILE A 255 -8.48 19.15 -3.04
CA ILE A 255 -7.52 18.07 -2.79
C ILE A 255 -6.62 17.92 -4.02
N VAL A 256 -5.33 17.76 -3.78
CA VAL A 256 -4.31 17.50 -4.81
C VAL A 256 -3.82 16.07 -4.67
N GLU A 257 -3.97 15.29 -5.74
CA GLU A 257 -3.61 13.87 -5.78
C GLU A 257 -2.59 13.59 -6.89
N PRO A 258 -1.29 13.84 -6.65
CA PRO A 258 -0.26 13.76 -7.69
C PRO A 258 -0.08 12.36 -8.28
N LEU A 259 -0.45 11.32 -7.55
CA LEU A 259 -0.20 9.92 -7.90
C LEU A 259 -1.45 9.18 -8.39
N ARG A 260 -2.58 9.89 -8.52
CA ARG A 260 -3.91 9.33 -8.82
C ARG A 260 -3.93 8.40 -10.05
N ASP A 261 -3.04 8.66 -10.98
CA ASP A 261 -2.94 7.94 -12.25
C ASP A 261 -1.89 6.85 -12.29
N LEU A 262 -1.17 6.61 -11.20
CA LEU A 262 -0.08 5.64 -11.13
C LEU A 262 -0.49 4.35 -10.45
N PHE A 263 0.04 3.23 -10.96
CA PHE A 263 0.08 1.97 -10.23
C PHE A 263 1.24 1.94 -9.23
N LYS A 264 1.19 1.00 -8.29
CA LYS A 264 2.18 0.91 -7.20
C LYS A 264 3.63 0.82 -7.68
N ASP A 265 3.88 0.08 -8.74
CA ASP A 265 5.24 -0.06 -9.29
C ASP A 265 5.70 1.23 -9.99
N GLU A 266 4.78 1.94 -10.64
CA GLU A 266 5.03 3.25 -11.24
C GLU A 266 5.29 4.32 -10.16
N VAL A 267 4.59 4.26 -9.02
CA VAL A 267 4.88 5.14 -7.87
C VAL A 267 6.31 4.92 -7.36
N ARG A 268 6.76 3.67 -7.24
CA ARG A 268 8.14 3.36 -6.85
C ARG A 268 9.15 3.89 -7.85
N GLN A 269 8.87 3.75 -9.14
CA GLN A 269 9.72 4.27 -10.19
C GLN A 269 9.77 5.81 -10.15
N ALA A 270 8.63 6.49 -9.98
CA ALA A 270 8.57 7.93 -9.80
C ALA A 270 9.37 8.39 -8.57
N GLY A 271 9.32 7.62 -7.47
CA GLY A 271 10.13 7.88 -6.29
C GLY A 271 11.64 7.88 -6.57
N ARG A 272 12.12 6.91 -7.37
CA ARG A 272 13.52 6.85 -7.79
C ARG A 272 13.92 8.04 -8.67
N GLU A 273 13.06 8.41 -9.63
CA GLU A 273 13.26 9.60 -10.50
C GLU A 273 13.26 10.93 -9.70
N LEU A 274 12.55 10.97 -8.59
CA LEU A 274 12.57 12.10 -7.65
C LEU A 274 13.77 12.07 -6.70
N GLY A 275 14.59 11.02 -6.74
CA GLY A 275 15.80 10.87 -5.94
C GLY A 275 15.55 10.37 -4.51
N LEU A 276 14.39 9.83 -4.20
CA LEU A 276 14.15 9.22 -2.88
C LEU A 276 15.08 8.03 -2.64
N PRO A 277 15.60 7.85 -1.42
CA PRO A 277 16.44 6.72 -1.08
C PRO A 277 15.74 5.38 -1.31
N GLU A 278 16.50 4.37 -1.77
CA GLU A 278 15.94 3.04 -2.08
C GLU A 278 15.25 2.39 -0.88
N TYR A 279 15.76 2.61 0.34
CA TYR A 279 15.12 2.08 1.55
C TYR A 279 13.73 2.65 1.84
N LEU A 280 13.36 3.82 1.29
CA LEU A 280 11.99 4.34 1.31
C LEU A 280 11.15 3.80 0.15
N VAL A 281 11.71 3.79 -1.05
CA VAL A 281 10.98 3.43 -2.29
C VAL A 281 10.71 1.94 -2.37
N ALA A 282 11.69 1.08 -2.00
CA ALA A 282 11.57 -0.37 -2.03
C ALA A 282 10.91 -0.95 -0.77
N ARG A 283 10.52 -0.11 0.18
CA ARG A 283 9.90 -0.55 1.43
C ARG A 283 8.71 -1.47 1.18
N GLN A 284 8.71 -2.62 1.85
CA GLN A 284 7.56 -3.53 1.82
C GLN A 284 6.32 -2.86 2.44
N PRO A 285 5.11 -3.24 2.03
CA PRO A 285 3.87 -2.70 2.60
C PRO A 285 3.88 -2.73 4.12
N PHE A 286 3.33 -1.70 4.73
CA PHE A 286 3.16 -1.60 6.17
C PHE A 286 1.74 -1.15 6.46
N PRO A 287 1.03 -1.84 7.33
CA PRO A 287 -0.36 -1.53 7.60
C PRO A 287 -0.51 -0.17 8.28
N GLY A 288 -1.62 0.52 8.01
CA GLY A 288 -1.92 1.83 8.61
C GLY A 288 -1.87 1.84 10.16
N PRO A 289 -2.38 0.80 10.87
CA PRO A 289 -2.25 0.70 12.31
C PRO A 289 -0.84 0.41 12.83
N GLY A 290 0.15 0.26 11.94
CA GLY A 290 1.53 -0.01 12.32
C GLY A 290 1.71 -1.36 13.01
N LEU A 291 2.62 -1.40 13.97
CA LEU A 291 2.91 -2.61 14.75
C LEU A 291 1.77 -3.05 15.67
N ALA A 292 0.72 -2.24 15.86
CA ALA A 292 -0.40 -2.59 16.73
C ALA A 292 -1.08 -3.90 16.34
N ILE A 293 -1.17 -4.19 15.03
CA ILE A 293 -1.77 -5.43 14.51
C ILE A 293 -0.79 -6.59 14.38
N ARG A 294 0.44 -6.38 14.83
CA ARG A 294 1.49 -7.41 14.98
C ARG A 294 1.75 -7.75 16.45
N ILE A 295 0.92 -7.23 17.36
CA ILE A 295 0.95 -7.53 18.80
C ILE A 295 -0.42 -8.06 19.18
N ILE A 296 -0.55 -9.37 19.36
CA ILE A 296 -1.79 -9.99 19.80
C ILE A 296 -2.08 -9.55 21.23
N GLY A 297 -3.30 -9.08 21.47
CA GLY A 297 -3.72 -8.60 22.79
C GLY A 297 -3.44 -7.12 23.02
N ASP A 298 -3.22 -6.69 24.26
CA ASP A 298 -2.98 -5.31 24.64
C ASP A 298 -1.61 -4.78 24.17
N ILE A 299 -1.55 -3.47 23.93
CA ILE A 299 -0.35 -2.80 23.44
C ILE A 299 0.33 -2.05 24.58
N THR A 300 1.63 -2.29 24.76
CA THR A 300 2.49 -1.55 25.67
C THR A 300 3.76 -1.12 24.97
N GLN A 301 4.42 -0.09 25.49
CA GLN A 301 5.71 0.38 24.95
C GLN A 301 6.76 -0.75 24.93
N GLU A 302 6.78 -1.60 25.98
CA GLU A 302 7.68 -2.75 26.06
C GLU A 302 7.41 -3.75 24.92
N LYS A 303 6.14 -4.13 24.70
CA LYS A 303 5.78 -5.06 23.62
C LYS A 303 6.09 -4.50 22.25
N VAL A 304 5.89 -3.20 22.04
CA VAL A 304 6.26 -2.54 20.78
C VAL A 304 7.77 -2.58 20.56
N ALA A 305 8.57 -2.27 21.59
CA ALA A 305 10.03 -2.34 21.49
C ALA A 305 10.52 -3.77 21.17
N ILE A 306 9.93 -4.79 21.79
CA ILE A 306 10.21 -6.20 21.49
C ILE A 306 9.95 -6.51 20.01
N VAL A 307 8.79 -6.09 19.46
CA VAL A 307 8.46 -6.35 18.06
C VAL A 307 9.36 -5.54 17.12
N GLN A 308 9.68 -4.29 17.46
CA GLN A 308 10.60 -3.46 16.68
C GLN A 308 11.96 -4.11 16.52
N ASP A 309 12.53 -4.60 17.63
CA ASP A 309 13.86 -5.23 17.63
C ASP A 309 13.84 -6.56 16.87
N ALA A 310 12.86 -7.42 17.15
CA ALA A 310 12.75 -8.71 16.48
C ALA A 310 12.44 -8.58 14.98
N ASP A 311 11.56 -7.65 14.58
CA ASP A 311 11.25 -7.35 13.18
C ASP A 311 12.47 -6.81 12.44
N ALA A 312 13.26 -5.96 13.08
CA ALA A 312 14.50 -5.44 12.49
C ALA A 312 15.49 -6.58 12.21
N ILE A 313 15.75 -7.45 13.19
CA ILE A 313 16.63 -8.61 13.01
C ILE A 313 16.12 -9.54 11.90
N TRP A 314 14.81 -9.85 11.92
CA TRP A 314 14.22 -10.70 10.89
C TRP A 314 14.38 -10.13 9.48
N ARG A 315 14.10 -8.83 9.31
CA ARG A 315 14.29 -8.14 8.02
C ARG A 315 15.75 -8.12 7.59
N GLU A 316 16.68 -7.83 8.49
CA GLU A 316 18.11 -7.85 8.20
C GLU A 316 18.57 -9.21 7.65
N GLU A 317 18.11 -10.32 8.24
CA GLU A 317 18.51 -11.66 7.77
C GLU A 317 17.87 -12.01 6.42
N VAL A 318 16.62 -11.66 6.20
CA VAL A 318 15.93 -11.88 4.91
C VAL A 318 16.51 -10.99 3.81
N ASP A 319 16.89 -9.75 4.13
CA ASP A 319 17.47 -8.79 3.16
C ASP A 319 18.87 -9.20 2.66
N LYS A 320 19.56 -10.13 3.34
CA LYS A 320 20.80 -10.73 2.84
C LYS A 320 20.58 -11.68 1.67
N LEU A 321 19.36 -12.18 1.50
CA LEU A 321 19.04 -13.08 0.40
C LEU A 321 19.03 -12.34 -0.95
N PRO A 322 19.35 -13.04 -2.05
CA PRO A 322 19.17 -12.50 -3.39
C PRO A 322 17.73 -12.01 -3.60
N ALA A 323 17.53 -10.91 -4.32
CA ALA A 323 16.21 -10.31 -4.53
C ALA A 323 15.16 -11.29 -5.04
N ALA A 324 15.55 -12.22 -5.92
CA ALA A 324 14.64 -13.25 -6.46
C ALA A 324 14.16 -14.30 -5.43
N GLN A 325 14.79 -14.36 -4.25
CA GLN A 325 14.45 -15.29 -3.17
C GLN A 325 13.72 -14.58 -2.01
N ARG A 326 13.63 -13.24 -2.06
CA ARG A 326 12.97 -12.48 -1.01
C ARG A 326 11.45 -12.59 -1.13
N PRO A 327 10.74 -12.82 0.00
CA PRO A 327 9.29 -12.79 0.03
C PRO A 327 8.75 -11.40 -0.33
N SER A 328 7.48 -11.33 -0.73
CA SER A 328 6.80 -10.05 -0.93
C SER A 328 6.59 -9.30 0.39
N GLN A 329 6.32 -10.04 1.46
CA GLN A 329 6.20 -9.49 2.82
C GLN A 329 6.80 -10.46 3.84
N TYR A 330 7.52 -9.89 4.80
CA TYR A 330 8.11 -10.63 5.92
C TYR A 330 8.21 -9.71 7.14
N PHE A 331 7.83 -10.23 8.29
CA PHE A 331 7.77 -9.47 9.54
C PHE A 331 7.74 -10.39 10.75
N ALA A 332 7.95 -9.80 11.92
CA ALA A 332 7.77 -10.44 13.21
C ALA A 332 6.48 -9.98 13.90
N ALA A 333 5.80 -10.89 14.60
CA ALA A 333 4.60 -10.62 15.37
C ALA A 333 4.68 -11.21 16.78
N LEU A 334 4.28 -10.45 17.80
CA LEU A 334 4.25 -10.92 19.19
C LEU A 334 2.95 -11.67 19.46
N THR A 335 3.06 -12.97 19.76
CA THR A 335 1.90 -13.85 19.93
C THR A 335 1.19 -13.70 21.28
N ASN A 336 1.75 -12.93 22.20
CA ASN A 336 1.35 -12.86 23.60
C ASN A 336 1.41 -14.22 24.36
N MET A 337 1.83 -15.29 23.70
CA MET A 337 2.09 -16.58 24.33
C MET A 337 3.37 -16.50 25.15
N ARG A 338 3.35 -17.03 26.36
CA ARG A 338 4.54 -17.17 27.20
C ARG A 338 4.93 -18.63 27.35
N SER A 339 6.21 -18.88 27.44
CA SER A 339 6.75 -20.22 27.61
C SER A 339 7.94 -20.23 28.58
N VAL A 340 8.18 -21.40 29.17
CA VAL A 340 9.38 -21.62 29.98
C VAL A 340 10.59 -21.74 29.06
N GLY A 341 11.64 -21.03 29.37
CA GLY A 341 12.96 -21.13 28.76
C GLY A 341 14.05 -21.38 29.81
N VAL A 342 15.24 -21.68 29.35
CA VAL A 342 16.44 -21.75 30.15
C VAL A 342 17.48 -20.84 29.51
N MET A 343 17.95 -19.85 30.25
CA MET A 343 19.01 -18.95 29.81
C MET A 343 20.14 -18.97 30.86
N GLY A 344 21.25 -19.60 30.49
CA GLY A 344 22.28 -19.94 31.46
C GLY A 344 21.74 -20.93 32.52
N ASP A 345 21.90 -20.58 33.78
CA ASP A 345 21.44 -21.41 34.93
C ASP A 345 20.04 -21.03 35.44
N GLU A 346 19.38 -20.04 34.82
CA GLU A 346 18.08 -19.51 35.23
C GLU A 346 16.94 -19.96 34.30
N ARG A 347 15.79 -20.23 34.94
CA ARG A 347 14.52 -20.42 34.18
C ARG A 347 13.90 -19.08 33.90
N THR A 348 13.50 -18.89 32.64
CA THR A 348 12.74 -17.72 32.21
C THR A 348 11.30 -18.10 31.90
N TYR A 349 10.40 -17.11 31.95
CA TYR A 349 9.01 -17.23 31.49
C TYR A 349 8.66 -16.03 30.65
N ASP A 350 9.04 -16.12 29.36
CA ASP A 350 9.06 -15.02 28.42
C ASP A 350 8.17 -15.27 27.21
N TYR A 351 8.06 -14.28 26.34
CA TYR A 351 7.19 -14.32 25.17
C TYR A 351 7.75 -15.22 24.05
N ALA A 352 6.81 -15.72 23.26
CA ALA A 352 7.10 -16.29 21.96
C ALA A 352 6.79 -15.28 20.86
N ILE A 353 7.69 -15.16 19.89
CA ILE A 353 7.49 -14.34 18.69
C ILE A 353 7.30 -15.22 17.47
N ALA A 354 6.41 -14.85 16.58
CA ALA A 354 6.18 -15.51 15.30
C ALA A 354 6.85 -14.73 14.16
N LEU A 355 7.59 -15.45 13.32
CA LEU A 355 8.13 -14.94 12.06
C LEU A 355 7.20 -15.34 10.93
N ARG A 356 6.92 -14.42 10.05
CA ARG A 356 6.10 -14.64 8.87
C ARG A 356 6.86 -14.21 7.62
N ALA A 357 6.71 -14.99 6.53
CA ALA A 357 7.27 -14.70 5.22
C ALA A 357 6.31 -15.22 4.16
N VAL A 358 5.76 -14.33 3.33
CA VAL A 358 4.78 -14.68 2.31
C VAL A 358 5.07 -14.03 0.98
N THR A 359 4.73 -14.75 -0.10
CA THR A 359 4.72 -14.23 -1.47
C THR A 359 3.28 -14.07 -1.93
N THR A 360 2.98 -12.91 -2.46
CA THR A 360 1.67 -12.55 -2.99
C THR A 360 1.83 -11.66 -4.21
N THR A 361 0.88 -11.73 -5.13
CA THR A 361 0.81 -10.84 -6.31
C THR A 361 -0.34 -9.84 -6.23
N ASP A 362 -1.46 -10.25 -5.64
CA ASP A 362 -2.71 -9.50 -5.61
C ASP A 362 -3.22 -9.18 -4.20
N PHE A 363 -2.51 -9.61 -3.18
CA PHE A 363 -2.89 -9.53 -1.76
C PHE A 363 -4.20 -10.27 -1.41
N MET A 364 -4.90 -10.83 -2.37
CA MET A 364 -6.10 -11.66 -2.14
C MET A 364 -5.69 -13.05 -1.68
N THR A 365 -4.65 -13.60 -2.31
CA THR A 365 -4.04 -14.87 -1.95
C THR A 365 -2.57 -14.65 -1.56
N ALA A 366 -2.04 -15.45 -0.66
CA ALA A 366 -0.64 -15.43 -0.29
C ALA A 366 -0.14 -16.83 0.07
N GLU A 367 1.00 -17.19 -0.48
CA GLU A 367 1.66 -18.44 -0.20
C GLU A 367 2.84 -18.22 0.77
N VAL A 368 3.10 -19.20 1.62
CA VAL A 368 4.26 -19.16 2.49
C VAL A 368 5.53 -19.28 1.65
N THR A 369 6.45 -18.37 1.85
CA THR A 369 7.77 -18.47 1.22
C THR A 369 8.67 -19.36 2.03
N LEU A 370 9.11 -20.46 1.44
CA LEU A 370 10.07 -21.35 2.06
C LEU A 370 11.47 -20.73 1.96
N LEU A 371 11.91 -20.15 3.05
CA LEU A 371 13.25 -19.57 3.17
C LEU A 371 14.30 -20.64 3.53
N PRO A 372 15.59 -20.40 3.20
CA PRO A 372 16.66 -21.26 3.66
C PRO A 372 16.61 -21.43 5.19
N THR A 373 16.73 -22.66 5.65
CA THR A 373 16.70 -22.96 7.10
C THR A 373 17.74 -22.17 7.88
N GLU A 374 18.91 -21.95 7.28
CA GLU A 374 19.98 -21.13 7.88
C GLU A 374 19.53 -19.70 8.16
N THR A 375 18.79 -19.06 7.23
CA THR A 375 18.24 -17.72 7.44
C THR A 375 17.29 -17.66 8.64
N ILE A 376 16.38 -18.64 8.72
CA ILE A 376 15.40 -18.72 9.82
C ILE A 376 16.12 -19.01 11.15
N THR A 377 17.05 -19.96 11.19
CA THR A 377 17.75 -20.32 12.43
C THR A 377 18.70 -19.23 12.90
N THR A 378 19.37 -18.53 11.98
CA THR A 378 20.21 -17.37 12.32
C THR A 378 19.37 -16.24 12.91
N ALA A 379 18.25 -15.89 12.28
CA ALA A 379 17.33 -14.89 12.81
C ALA A 379 16.79 -15.29 14.19
N ALA A 380 16.36 -16.55 14.35
CA ALA A 380 15.84 -17.04 15.62
C ALA A 380 16.89 -16.97 16.74
N ASN A 381 18.12 -17.38 16.46
CA ASN A 381 19.23 -17.30 17.43
C ASN A 381 19.55 -15.84 17.79
N ARG A 382 19.61 -14.96 16.81
CA ARG A 382 19.82 -13.53 17.05
C ARG A 382 18.70 -12.94 17.91
N ILE A 383 17.44 -13.21 17.57
CA ILE A 383 16.28 -12.67 18.30
C ILE A 383 16.32 -13.11 19.77
N VAL A 384 16.55 -14.39 20.05
CA VAL A 384 16.59 -14.90 21.43
C VAL A 384 17.77 -14.30 22.22
N ASN A 385 18.90 -14.02 21.58
CA ASN A 385 20.08 -13.48 22.26
C ASN A 385 20.09 -11.95 22.35
N GLU A 386 19.52 -11.24 21.39
CA GLU A 386 19.61 -9.78 21.28
C GLU A 386 18.35 -9.07 21.80
N VAL A 387 17.17 -9.75 21.76
CA VAL A 387 15.89 -9.14 22.17
C VAL A 387 15.47 -9.65 23.56
N LYS A 388 15.36 -8.73 24.51
CA LYS A 388 14.93 -9.08 25.86
C LYS A 388 13.49 -9.61 25.88
N HIS A 389 13.20 -10.47 26.83
CA HIS A 389 11.86 -11.05 27.06
C HIS A 389 11.34 -11.95 25.93
N ILE A 390 12.23 -12.51 25.11
CA ILE A 390 11.92 -13.53 24.11
C ILE A 390 12.75 -14.77 24.40
N ASN A 391 12.09 -15.91 24.58
CA ASN A 391 12.75 -17.21 24.76
C ASN A 391 12.32 -18.26 23.70
N ARG A 392 11.44 -17.88 22.77
CA ARG A 392 10.94 -18.79 21.73
C ARG A 392 10.60 -18.05 20.45
N VAL A 393 11.03 -18.62 19.32
CA VAL A 393 10.71 -18.14 17.98
C VAL A 393 9.92 -19.23 17.26
N LEU A 394 8.82 -18.84 16.63
CA LEU A 394 7.95 -19.67 15.81
C LEU A 394 8.03 -19.19 14.36
N PHE A 395 7.77 -20.09 13.41
CA PHE A 395 7.60 -19.71 12.01
C PHE A 395 6.18 -20.09 11.55
N ASP A 396 5.44 -19.13 10.99
CA ASP A 396 4.08 -19.35 10.55
C ASP A 396 4.04 -19.88 9.11
N TYR A 397 3.60 -21.12 8.94
CA TYR A 397 3.46 -21.82 7.66
C TYR A 397 2.07 -21.72 7.05
N THR A 398 1.22 -20.82 7.51
CA THR A 398 -0.18 -20.74 7.06
C THR A 398 -0.33 -19.87 5.83
N THR A 399 -1.01 -20.37 4.80
CA THR A 399 -1.34 -19.62 3.58
C THR A 399 -2.54 -18.69 3.76
N LYS A 400 -2.74 -17.76 2.86
CA LYS A 400 -3.99 -16.98 2.76
C LYS A 400 -4.74 -17.40 1.49
N PRO A 401 -5.99 -17.93 1.56
CA PRO A 401 -6.65 -18.38 2.78
C PRO A 401 -6.00 -19.64 3.39
N PRO A 402 -6.33 -20.10 4.63
CA PRO A 402 -7.39 -19.57 5.51
C PRO A 402 -6.96 -18.40 6.39
N ALA A 403 -5.64 -18.22 6.62
CA ALA A 403 -5.17 -17.08 7.41
C ALA A 403 -5.21 -15.76 6.63
N THR A 404 -4.95 -14.66 7.34
CA THR A 404 -4.63 -13.35 6.76
C THR A 404 -3.11 -13.19 6.62
N ILE A 405 -2.63 -12.13 5.97
CA ILE A 405 -1.20 -11.83 5.92
C ILE A 405 -0.76 -11.33 7.30
N GLU A 406 -1.41 -10.31 7.83
CA GLU A 406 -1.17 -9.79 9.19
C GLU A 406 -1.84 -10.69 10.24
N PHE A 407 -1.45 -10.57 11.51
CA PHE A 407 -1.97 -11.40 12.61
C PHE A 407 -3.28 -10.87 13.22
N GLU A 408 -3.50 -9.56 13.15
CA GLU A 408 -4.73 -8.90 13.59
C GLU A 408 -5.27 -7.89 12.56
#